data_10e88fa9f395dcf7c7963189153f0de6
#
_entry.id   10e88fa9f395dcf7c7963189153f0de6
#
_cell.length_a   1.000
_cell.length_b   1.000
_cell.length_c   1.000
_cell.angle_alpha   90.00
_cell.angle_beta   90.00
_cell.angle_gamma   90.00
#
_symmetry.space_group_name_H-M   'P 1'
#
loop_
_entity.id
_entity.type
_entity.pdbx_description
1 polymer ?
#
loop_
_entity_poly.entity_id
_entity_poly.type
_entity_poly.pdbx_seq_one_letter_code
_entity_poly.pdbx_strand_id
1 'polypeptide(L)'
;MNIEEMRQMKKEKGYSCAQIAELASLPLGTVQKIFSGETRSPRYDTLLALESVFCEAEVVRERAQYTTAKQGEFTLEDYYALPEDMRAELIDGKLYAMASPRVNHQKIIGEFHRQIANYIMENGGDCEVLLSPVDVQLDCDNRTMLVPDLVIVCKGEKVQPKNVYGAPDFVLEVTSVSTRKRDYTLKLGKYAAAGVREYWIVDPLKNRIMVYNFEADVRDGLQGVYTL
;
A
#
# COMPACT_ATOMS: atom_id res chain seq x y z
N MET A 1 -3.68 -4.86 15.71
CA MET A 1 -3.89 -6.30 16.07
C MET A 1 -4.29 -7.08 14.83
N ASN A 2 -3.77 -8.29 14.62
CA ASN A 2 -4.17 -9.12 13.48
C ASN A 2 -5.42 -9.98 13.81
N ILE A 3 -6.05 -10.56 12.77
CA ILE A 3 -7.29 -11.35 12.94
C ILE A 3 -7.07 -12.60 13.82
N GLU A 4 -5.89 -13.19 13.77
CA GLU A 4 -5.57 -14.38 14.55
C GLU A 4 -5.46 -14.07 16.05
N GLU A 5 -4.84 -12.94 16.38
CA GLU A 5 -4.81 -12.40 17.73
C GLU A 5 -6.24 -12.08 18.24
N MET A 6 -7.07 -11.50 17.39
CA MET A 6 -8.48 -11.24 17.72
C MET A 6 -9.27 -12.55 17.95
N ARG A 7 -8.99 -13.62 17.20
CA ARG A 7 -9.58 -14.94 17.42
C ARG A 7 -9.20 -15.52 18.77
N GLN A 8 -7.93 -15.38 19.13
CA GLN A 8 -7.42 -15.82 20.42
C GLN A 8 -8.10 -15.05 21.56
N MET A 9 -8.12 -13.72 21.48
CA MET A 9 -8.78 -12.86 22.49
C MET A 9 -10.29 -13.09 22.56
N LYS A 10 -10.94 -13.38 21.43
CA LYS A 10 -12.36 -13.79 21.41
C LYS A 10 -12.60 -15.03 22.29
N LYS A 11 -11.70 -16.03 22.20
CA LYS A 11 -11.80 -17.25 23.05
C LYS A 11 -11.55 -16.94 24.51
N GLU A 12 -10.50 -16.15 24.82
CA GLU A 12 -10.13 -15.78 26.17
C GLU A 12 -11.21 -14.95 26.88
N LYS A 13 -11.80 -13.98 26.17
CA LYS A 13 -12.88 -13.14 26.69
C LYS A 13 -14.28 -13.79 26.62
N GLY A 14 -14.41 -14.94 25.97
CA GLY A 14 -15.67 -15.67 25.81
C GLY A 14 -16.70 -14.95 24.93
N TYR A 15 -16.28 -14.03 24.06
CA TYR A 15 -17.20 -13.27 23.23
C TYR A 15 -17.79 -14.12 22.09
N SER A 16 -19.12 -14.03 21.89
CA SER A 16 -19.80 -14.53 20.71
C SER A 16 -19.62 -13.55 19.53
N CYS A 17 -19.79 -14.06 18.30
CA CYS A 17 -19.77 -13.17 17.12
C CYS A 17 -20.91 -12.14 17.15
N ALA A 18 -22.02 -12.43 17.80
CA ALA A 18 -23.12 -11.49 17.96
C ALA A 18 -22.76 -10.33 18.90
N GLN A 19 -22.12 -10.61 20.03
CA GLN A 19 -21.63 -9.59 20.95
C GLN A 19 -20.56 -8.71 20.31
N ILE A 20 -19.61 -9.31 19.55
CA ILE A 20 -18.59 -8.55 18.82
C ILE A 20 -19.24 -7.67 17.76
N ALA A 21 -20.26 -8.15 17.04
CA ALA A 21 -20.98 -7.40 16.03
C ALA A 21 -21.68 -6.17 16.62
N GLU A 22 -22.32 -6.34 17.79
CA GLU A 22 -22.97 -5.26 18.52
C GLU A 22 -21.94 -4.24 19.02
N LEU A 23 -20.88 -4.68 19.70
CA LEU A 23 -19.82 -3.81 20.25
C LEU A 23 -19.06 -3.05 19.16
N ALA A 24 -18.78 -3.71 18.02
CA ALA A 24 -18.10 -3.12 16.88
C ALA A 24 -19.04 -2.31 15.96
N SER A 25 -20.35 -2.29 16.22
CA SER A 25 -21.35 -1.71 15.31
C SER A 25 -21.27 -2.23 13.88
N LEU A 26 -20.99 -3.53 13.72
CA LEU A 26 -20.83 -4.20 12.42
C LEU A 26 -21.97 -5.21 12.17
N PRO A 27 -22.31 -5.48 10.89
CA PRO A 27 -23.26 -6.54 10.58
C PRO A 27 -22.74 -7.91 11.06
N LEU A 28 -23.59 -8.71 11.72
CA LEU A 28 -23.23 -10.03 12.24
C LEU A 28 -22.60 -10.94 11.16
N GLY A 29 -23.17 -10.96 9.95
CA GLY A 29 -22.65 -11.76 8.85
C GLY A 29 -21.21 -11.36 8.45
N THR A 30 -20.86 -10.09 8.57
CA THR A 30 -19.49 -9.61 8.33
C THR A 30 -18.54 -10.15 9.39
N VAL A 31 -18.91 -10.07 10.65
CA VAL A 31 -18.10 -10.58 11.78
C VAL A 31 -17.93 -12.10 11.66
N GLN A 32 -19.00 -12.84 11.37
CA GLN A 32 -18.94 -14.29 11.19
C GLN A 32 -17.97 -14.69 10.06
N LYS A 33 -18.03 -14.04 8.91
CA LYS A 33 -17.15 -14.31 7.76
C LYS A 33 -15.68 -14.03 8.05
N ILE A 34 -15.38 -13.01 8.84
CA ILE A 34 -14.02 -12.68 9.26
C ILE A 34 -13.48 -13.73 10.23
N PHE A 35 -14.23 -14.05 11.27
CA PHE A 35 -13.80 -15.02 12.28
C PHE A 35 -13.85 -16.48 11.80
N SER A 36 -14.65 -16.82 10.78
CA SER A 36 -14.59 -18.12 10.10
C SER A 36 -13.40 -18.26 9.14
N GLY A 37 -12.80 -17.14 8.71
CA GLY A 37 -11.74 -17.13 7.72
C GLY A 37 -12.22 -17.07 6.27
N GLU A 38 -13.54 -16.96 6.04
CA GLU A 38 -14.12 -16.74 4.71
C GLU A 38 -13.67 -15.38 4.14
N THR A 39 -13.64 -14.33 4.98
CA THR A 39 -13.06 -13.03 4.63
C THR A 39 -11.64 -12.93 5.19
N ARG A 40 -10.64 -13.08 4.33
CA ARG A 40 -9.22 -13.07 4.70
C ARG A 40 -8.59 -11.68 4.76
N SER A 41 -9.21 -10.68 4.15
CA SER A 41 -8.75 -9.29 4.11
C SER A 41 -9.96 -8.38 4.25
N PRO A 42 -10.46 -8.15 5.48
CA PRO A 42 -11.52 -7.18 5.73
C PRO A 42 -11.05 -5.76 5.39
N ARG A 43 -12.00 -4.85 5.20
CA ARG A 43 -11.70 -3.43 5.06
C ARG A 43 -11.04 -2.91 6.35
N TYR A 44 -10.18 -1.91 6.21
CA TYR A 44 -9.48 -1.31 7.34
C TYR A 44 -10.45 -0.79 8.42
N ASP A 45 -11.50 -0.07 8.03
CA ASP A 45 -12.53 0.41 8.96
C ASP A 45 -13.19 -0.74 9.75
N THR A 46 -13.38 -1.88 9.08
CA THR A 46 -13.93 -3.09 9.73
C THR A 46 -12.92 -3.70 10.70
N LEU A 47 -11.64 -3.70 10.37
CA LEU A 47 -10.58 -4.17 11.27
C LEU A 47 -10.47 -3.29 12.51
N LEU A 48 -10.49 -1.97 12.34
CA LEU A 48 -10.47 -1.02 13.46
C LEU A 48 -11.67 -1.20 14.38
N ALA A 49 -12.88 -1.32 13.80
CA ALA A 49 -14.08 -1.57 14.56
C ALA A 49 -14.00 -2.87 15.36
N LEU A 50 -13.38 -3.92 14.81
CA LEU A 50 -13.12 -5.17 15.53
C LEU A 50 -12.03 -5.00 16.61
N GLU A 51 -10.94 -4.30 16.30
CA GLU A 51 -9.88 -3.99 17.27
C GLU A 51 -10.43 -3.25 18.49
N SER A 52 -11.36 -2.32 18.29
CA SER A 52 -11.98 -1.56 19.38
C SER A 52 -12.66 -2.41 20.44
N VAL A 53 -13.09 -3.61 20.07
CA VAL A 53 -13.73 -4.56 21.01
C VAL A 53 -12.70 -5.24 21.92
N PHE A 54 -11.45 -5.35 21.48
CA PHE A 54 -10.42 -6.13 22.16
C PHE A 54 -9.32 -5.28 22.79
N CYS A 55 -9.07 -4.08 22.27
CA CYS A 55 -8.04 -3.16 22.78
C CYS A 55 -8.62 -2.16 23.80
N GLU A 56 -7.75 -1.60 24.63
CA GLU A 56 -8.10 -0.51 25.52
C GLU A 56 -8.49 0.75 24.73
N ALA A 57 -9.49 1.46 25.20
CA ALA A 57 -10.19 2.51 24.46
C ALA A 57 -9.31 3.69 23.98
N GLU A 58 -8.15 3.88 24.57
CA GLU A 58 -7.19 4.96 24.21
C GLU A 58 -6.50 4.72 22.88
N VAL A 59 -5.92 3.54 22.69
CA VAL A 59 -5.22 3.15 21.45
C VAL A 59 -6.15 3.14 20.23
N VAL A 60 -7.42 2.80 20.46
CA VAL A 60 -8.44 2.77 19.40
C VAL A 60 -8.91 4.16 19.01
N ARG A 61 -9.03 5.07 19.97
CA ARG A 61 -9.39 6.48 19.68
C ARG A 61 -8.32 7.18 18.87
N GLU A 62 -7.06 6.91 19.19
CA GLU A 62 -5.92 7.46 18.46
C GLU A 62 -5.90 6.97 17.00
N ARG A 63 -6.12 5.67 16.75
CA ARG A 63 -6.23 5.11 15.40
C ARG A 63 -7.49 5.56 14.65
N ALA A 64 -8.62 5.69 15.32
CA ALA A 64 -9.88 6.10 14.71
C ALA A 64 -9.86 7.56 14.22
N GLN A 65 -9.09 8.46 14.85
CA GLN A 65 -8.97 9.84 14.40
C GLN A 65 -8.30 9.96 13.01
N TYR A 66 -7.49 8.95 12.59
CA TYR A 66 -6.89 8.92 11.26
C TYR A 66 -7.81 8.33 10.17
N THR A 67 -9.00 7.85 10.49
CA THR A 67 -9.80 7.09 9.52
C THR A 67 -11.05 7.77 8.99
N THR A 68 -11.64 8.72 9.69
CA THR A 68 -12.93 9.27 9.27
C THR A 68 -13.04 10.79 9.24
N ALA A 69 -12.41 11.49 10.17
CA ALA A 69 -12.67 12.92 10.37
C ALA A 69 -11.93 13.85 9.39
N LYS A 70 -10.79 13.41 8.79
CA LYS A 70 -9.90 14.25 7.97
C LYS A 70 -9.56 13.67 6.60
N GLN A 71 -10.28 12.67 6.10
CA GLN A 71 -9.97 12.08 4.78
C GLN A 71 -10.05 13.13 3.66
N GLY A 72 -8.90 13.42 3.05
CA GLY A 72 -8.72 14.49 2.07
C GLY A 72 -8.06 15.75 2.64
N GLU A 73 -7.80 15.82 3.95
CA GLU A 73 -7.17 16.96 4.64
C GLU A 73 -5.85 16.62 5.32
N PHE A 74 -5.45 15.34 5.33
CA PHE A 74 -4.18 14.90 5.94
C PHE A 74 -2.98 15.49 5.21
N THR A 75 -1.95 15.79 6.00
CA THR A 75 -0.68 16.32 5.53
C THR A 75 0.47 15.35 5.79
N LEU A 76 1.68 15.67 5.29
CA LEU A 76 2.90 14.93 5.63
C LEU A 76 3.21 14.97 7.13
N GLU A 77 2.83 16.04 7.82
CA GLU A 77 2.99 16.12 9.28
C GLU A 77 2.14 15.05 9.97
N ASP A 78 0.87 14.91 9.55
CA ASP A 78 -0.01 13.83 10.02
C ASP A 78 0.53 12.45 9.65
N TYR A 79 1.10 12.29 8.44
CA TYR A 79 1.70 11.04 7.97
C TYR A 79 2.88 10.61 8.84
N TYR A 80 3.81 11.53 9.15
CA TYR A 80 4.96 11.24 10.00
C TYR A 80 4.62 11.12 11.49
N ALA A 81 3.43 11.60 11.90
CA ALA A 81 2.91 11.42 13.25
C ALA A 81 2.16 10.09 13.45
N LEU A 82 2.03 9.27 12.40
CA LEU A 82 1.39 7.95 12.52
C LEU A 82 2.14 7.07 13.53
N PRO A 83 1.43 6.24 14.30
CA PRO A 83 2.05 5.26 15.17
C PRO A 83 3.02 4.36 14.41
N GLU A 84 4.14 3.97 15.02
CA GLU A 84 5.21 3.17 14.41
C GLU A 84 4.74 1.83 13.83
N ASP A 85 3.68 1.26 14.40
CA ASP A 85 3.06 0.01 13.95
C ASP A 85 2.03 0.22 12.82
N MET A 86 1.76 1.47 12.43
CA MET A 86 0.81 1.82 11.39
C MET A 86 1.52 2.21 10.11
N ARG A 87 1.41 1.37 9.09
CA ARG A 87 1.92 1.67 7.75
C ARG A 87 0.79 2.15 6.85
N ALA A 88 0.99 3.26 6.19
CA ALA A 88 0.00 3.84 5.28
C ALA A 88 0.68 4.52 4.08
N GLU A 89 -0.08 4.79 3.04
CA GLU A 89 0.22 5.76 2.00
C GLU A 89 -0.68 6.98 2.18
N LEU A 90 -0.15 8.15 1.91
CA LEU A 90 -0.90 9.39 1.85
C LEU A 90 -1.07 9.79 0.38
N ILE A 91 -2.30 9.90 -0.12
CA ILE A 91 -2.58 10.28 -1.50
C ILE A 91 -3.64 11.37 -1.52
N ASP A 92 -3.29 12.55 -1.99
CA ASP A 92 -4.16 13.74 -2.03
C ASP A 92 -4.85 14.02 -0.68
N GLY A 93 -4.09 13.89 0.42
CA GLY A 93 -4.59 14.09 1.77
C GLY A 93 -5.49 12.97 2.30
N LYS A 94 -5.48 11.79 1.69
CA LYS A 94 -6.18 10.60 2.16
C LYS A 94 -5.20 9.52 2.58
N LEU A 95 -5.36 8.99 3.78
CA LEU A 95 -4.56 7.89 4.28
C LEU A 95 -5.13 6.53 3.84
N TYR A 96 -4.26 5.70 3.29
CA TYR A 96 -4.56 4.35 2.84
C TYR A 96 -3.67 3.35 3.59
N ALA A 97 -4.24 2.62 4.54
CA ALA A 97 -3.50 1.63 5.31
C ALA A 97 -2.90 0.54 4.41
N MET A 98 -1.69 0.13 4.75
CA MET A 98 -0.95 -0.93 4.09
C MET A 98 -1.01 -2.21 4.92
N ALA A 99 -1.29 -3.33 4.28
CA ALA A 99 -1.19 -4.65 4.90
C ALA A 99 0.24 -5.20 4.79
N SER A 100 0.61 -6.11 5.69
CA SER A 100 1.87 -6.83 5.56
C SER A 100 1.91 -7.66 4.27
N PRO A 101 3.01 -7.62 3.52
CA PRO A 101 3.15 -8.34 2.26
C PRO A 101 3.19 -9.85 2.47
N ARG A 102 2.72 -10.62 1.49
CA ARG A 102 2.81 -12.08 1.48
C ARG A 102 4.17 -12.52 0.99
N VAL A 103 4.58 -13.74 1.35
CA VAL A 103 5.87 -14.33 0.92
C VAL A 103 6.02 -14.33 -0.61
N ASN A 104 4.97 -14.68 -1.35
CA ASN A 104 5.02 -14.67 -2.81
C ASN A 104 5.24 -13.27 -3.40
N HIS A 105 4.62 -12.26 -2.81
CA HIS A 105 4.82 -10.86 -3.16
C HIS A 105 6.30 -10.47 -3.01
N GLN A 106 6.92 -10.79 -1.87
CA GLN A 106 8.34 -10.53 -1.62
C GLN A 106 9.28 -11.27 -2.57
N LYS A 107 8.94 -12.52 -2.95
CA LYS A 107 9.72 -13.28 -3.93
C LYS A 107 9.71 -12.61 -5.31
N ILE A 108 8.54 -12.13 -5.75
CA ILE A 108 8.38 -11.43 -7.02
C ILE A 108 9.22 -10.15 -7.02
N ILE A 109 9.07 -9.32 -6.00
CA ILE A 109 9.84 -8.06 -5.89
C ILE A 109 11.34 -8.34 -5.85
N GLY A 110 11.78 -9.32 -5.06
CA GLY A 110 13.19 -9.70 -4.95
C GLY A 110 13.78 -10.14 -6.29
N GLU A 111 13.02 -10.87 -7.11
CA GLU A 111 13.47 -11.30 -8.43
C GLU A 111 13.55 -10.12 -9.41
N PHE A 112 12.56 -9.23 -9.43
CA PHE A 112 12.64 -7.99 -10.22
C PHE A 112 13.84 -7.14 -9.82
N HIS A 113 14.03 -6.92 -8.53
CA HIS A 113 15.17 -6.17 -8.03
C HIS A 113 16.49 -6.77 -8.51
N ARG A 114 16.68 -8.07 -8.34
CA ARG A 114 17.90 -8.76 -8.75
C ARG A 114 18.19 -8.59 -10.25
N GLN A 115 17.18 -8.78 -11.09
CA GLN A 115 17.34 -8.66 -12.56
C GLN A 115 17.63 -7.22 -12.97
N ILE A 116 16.88 -6.25 -12.44
CA ILE A 116 17.04 -4.83 -12.78
C ILE A 116 18.40 -4.32 -12.28
N ALA A 117 18.77 -4.61 -11.04
CA ALA A 117 20.06 -4.16 -10.49
C ALA A 117 21.25 -4.75 -11.25
N ASN A 118 21.20 -6.03 -11.62
CA ASN A 118 22.22 -6.65 -12.45
C ASN A 118 22.30 -5.98 -13.83
N TYR A 119 21.16 -5.75 -14.47
CA TYR A 119 21.12 -5.09 -15.79
C TYR A 119 21.74 -3.69 -15.74
N ILE A 120 21.40 -2.88 -14.73
CA ILE A 120 21.99 -1.54 -14.57
C ILE A 120 23.51 -1.63 -14.39
N MET A 121 23.97 -2.53 -13.51
CA MET A 121 25.40 -2.71 -13.24
C MET A 121 26.17 -3.19 -14.48
N GLU A 122 25.65 -4.19 -15.18
CA GLU A 122 26.29 -4.76 -16.39
C GLU A 122 26.38 -3.76 -17.55
N ASN A 123 25.44 -2.80 -17.61
CA ASN A 123 25.44 -1.75 -18.63
C ASN A 123 26.12 -0.45 -18.18
N GLY A 124 26.76 -0.43 -17.01
CA GLY A 124 27.48 0.74 -16.49
C GLY A 124 26.56 1.91 -16.14
N GLY A 125 25.30 1.62 -15.79
CA GLY A 125 24.34 2.62 -15.34
C GLY A 125 24.59 3.03 -13.89
N ASP A 126 24.21 4.24 -13.54
CA ASP A 126 24.34 4.86 -12.21
C ASP A 126 22.98 5.05 -11.49
N CYS A 127 21.91 4.49 -12.05
CA CYS A 127 20.60 4.53 -11.43
C CYS A 127 20.52 3.65 -10.18
N GLU A 128 19.85 4.14 -9.13
CA GLU A 128 19.61 3.40 -7.90
C GLU A 128 18.29 2.64 -7.98
N VAL A 129 18.29 1.39 -7.53
CA VAL A 129 17.09 0.54 -7.40
C VAL A 129 16.73 0.43 -5.93
N LEU A 130 15.62 1.01 -5.52
CA LEU A 130 15.18 1.05 -4.14
C LEU A 130 13.93 0.17 -3.95
N LEU A 131 13.90 -0.54 -2.83
CA LEU A 131 12.80 -1.45 -2.45
C LEU A 131 11.95 -0.86 -1.33
N SER A 132 10.68 -1.24 -1.29
CA SER A 132 9.80 -0.99 -0.15
C SER A 132 10.38 -1.59 1.15
N PRO A 133 10.29 -0.87 2.29
CA PRO A 133 9.64 0.43 2.44
C PRO A 133 10.55 1.60 2.05
N VAL A 134 10.17 2.33 1.02
CA VAL A 134 10.77 3.61 0.67
C VAL A 134 9.65 4.62 0.43
N ASP A 135 9.73 5.75 1.11
CA ASP A 135 8.79 6.85 0.97
C ASP A 135 9.09 7.63 -0.31
N VAL A 136 8.07 7.92 -1.10
CA VAL A 136 8.17 8.75 -2.30
C VAL A 136 7.20 9.92 -2.17
N GLN A 137 7.74 11.13 -1.98
CA GLN A 137 6.97 12.37 -1.99
C GLN A 137 6.74 12.81 -3.46
N LEU A 138 5.78 12.14 -4.09
CA LEU A 138 5.61 12.12 -5.55
C LEU A 138 5.36 13.50 -6.16
N ASP A 139 4.40 14.24 -5.61
CA ASP A 139 3.94 15.53 -6.16
C ASP A 139 4.76 16.72 -5.64
N CYS A 140 5.79 16.49 -4.82
CA CYS A 140 6.56 17.53 -4.13
C CYS A 140 5.70 18.47 -3.26
N ASP A 141 4.52 18.02 -2.88
CA ASP A 141 3.57 18.72 -2.00
C ASP A 141 3.60 18.15 -0.57
N ASN A 142 2.74 18.64 0.30
CA ASN A 142 2.60 18.15 1.67
C ASN A 142 1.44 17.16 1.85
N ARG A 143 0.89 16.58 0.77
CA ARG A 143 -0.35 15.80 0.79
C ARG A 143 -0.24 14.44 0.10
N THR A 144 0.94 14.14 -0.47
CA THR A 144 1.15 12.91 -1.22
C THR A 144 2.48 12.26 -0.84
N MET A 145 2.40 11.08 -0.22
CA MET A 145 3.52 10.19 0.11
C MET A 145 3.12 8.76 -0.24
N LEU A 146 3.77 8.20 -1.25
CA LEU A 146 3.55 6.82 -1.70
C LEU A 146 4.66 5.91 -1.20
N VAL A 147 4.37 4.61 -1.09
CA VAL A 147 5.33 3.58 -0.69
C VAL A 147 5.30 2.46 -1.73
N PRO A 148 5.86 2.70 -2.92
CA PRO A 148 5.87 1.72 -3.99
C PRO A 148 6.74 0.49 -3.65
N ASP A 149 6.45 -0.65 -4.29
CA ASP A 149 7.17 -1.89 -4.04
C ASP A 149 8.63 -1.85 -4.53
N LEU A 150 8.87 -1.20 -5.68
CA LEU A 150 10.20 -0.96 -6.23
C LEU A 150 10.19 0.32 -7.06
N VAL A 151 11.24 1.12 -6.93
CA VAL A 151 11.48 2.29 -7.77
C VAL A 151 12.91 2.31 -8.32
N ILE A 152 13.10 2.96 -9.47
CA ILE A 152 14.41 3.31 -10.00
C ILE A 152 14.52 4.82 -10.05
N VAL A 153 15.64 5.34 -9.54
CA VAL A 153 15.97 6.77 -9.55
C VAL A 153 17.32 6.96 -10.21
N CYS A 154 17.34 7.67 -11.36
CA CYS A 154 18.56 7.91 -12.13
C CYS A 154 19.23 9.25 -11.80
N LYS A 155 18.56 10.12 -11.05
CA LYS A 155 19.12 11.39 -10.56
C LYS A 155 19.23 11.33 -9.04
N GLY A 156 20.46 11.13 -8.55
CA GLY A 156 20.73 10.93 -7.12
C GLY A 156 20.27 12.09 -6.21
N GLU A 157 20.12 13.31 -6.76
CA GLU A 157 19.58 14.46 -6.03
C GLU A 157 18.12 14.29 -5.56
N LYS A 158 17.37 13.38 -6.17
CA LYS A 158 16.00 13.03 -5.71
C LYS A 158 16.02 12.12 -4.48
N VAL A 159 17.08 11.36 -4.26
CA VAL A 159 17.22 10.46 -3.12
C VAL A 159 17.70 11.28 -1.91
N GLN A 160 16.78 11.48 -0.97
CA GLN A 160 17.03 12.22 0.26
C GLN A 160 17.13 11.26 1.45
N PRO A 161 17.67 11.69 2.60
CA PRO A 161 17.83 10.80 3.77
C PRO A 161 16.53 10.16 4.29
N LYS A 162 15.38 10.77 4.01
CA LYS A 162 14.07 10.28 4.51
C LYS A 162 13.16 9.72 3.40
N ASN A 163 13.31 10.22 2.18
CA ASN A 163 12.37 9.89 1.09
C ASN A 163 13.02 10.12 -0.28
N VAL A 164 12.36 9.64 -1.32
CA VAL A 164 12.58 10.10 -2.69
C VAL A 164 11.69 11.33 -2.92
N TYR A 165 12.29 12.45 -3.31
CA TYR A 165 11.59 13.70 -3.56
C TYR A 165 11.29 13.89 -5.05
N GLY A 166 10.02 13.92 -5.40
CA GLY A 166 9.54 13.97 -6.79
C GLY A 166 9.41 12.59 -7.45
N ALA A 167 9.04 12.60 -8.72
CA ALA A 167 8.78 11.38 -9.49
C ALA A 167 10.05 10.55 -9.72
N PRO A 168 10.09 9.26 -9.33
CA PRO A 168 11.12 8.34 -9.77
C PRO A 168 11.04 8.11 -11.29
N ASP A 169 12.11 7.59 -11.89
CA ASP A 169 12.14 7.30 -13.34
C ASP A 169 11.28 6.07 -13.67
N PHE A 170 11.23 5.10 -12.77
CA PHE A 170 10.48 3.87 -12.92
C PHE A 170 9.81 3.49 -11.60
N VAL A 171 8.61 2.92 -11.70
CA VAL A 171 7.86 2.38 -10.55
C VAL A 171 7.31 1.00 -10.89
N LEU A 172 7.43 0.07 -9.95
CA LEU A 172 6.80 -1.24 -10.02
C LEU A 172 5.93 -1.49 -8.77
N GLU A 173 4.71 -1.96 -9.00
CA GLU A 173 3.77 -2.38 -7.97
C GLU A 173 3.33 -3.83 -8.20
N VAL A 174 3.43 -4.66 -7.18
CA VAL A 174 2.92 -6.03 -7.21
C VAL A 174 1.54 -6.05 -6.56
N THR A 175 0.49 -6.16 -7.36
CA THR A 175 -0.87 -6.00 -6.85
C THR A 175 -1.33 -7.15 -5.96
N SER A 176 -2.21 -6.83 -5.03
CA SER A 176 -2.99 -7.77 -4.23
C SER A 176 -4.48 -7.60 -4.48
N VAL A 177 -5.32 -8.46 -3.89
CA VAL A 177 -6.78 -8.30 -3.97
C VAL A 177 -7.24 -6.94 -3.44
N SER A 178 -6.60 -6.44 -2.37
CA SER A 178 -6.97 -5.18 -1.72
C SER A 178 -6.43 -3.93 -2.41
N THR A 179 -5.24 -4.00 -3.03
CA THR A 179 -4.60 -2.83 -3.64
C THR A 179 -4.93 -2.68 -5.13
N ARG A 180 -5.28 -3.76 -5.80
CA ARG A 180 -5.45 -3.85 -7.25
C ARG A 180 -6.22 -2.68 -7.86
N LYS A 181 -7.40 -2.35 -7.32
CA LYS A 181 -8.20 -1.25 -7.86
C LYS A 181 -7.42 0.07 -7.78
N ARG A 182 -6.74 0.32 -6.67
CA ARG A 182 -5.95 1.53 -6.44
C ARG A 182 -4.76 1.60 -7.41
N ASP A 183 -4.03 0.49 -7.58
CA ASP A 183 -2.85 0.42 -8.45
C ASP A 183 -3.22 0.66 -9.92
N TYR A 184 -4.35 0.07 -10.38
CA TYR A 184 -4.83 0.20 -11.77
C TYR A 184 -5.56 1.52 -12.07
N THR A 185 -5.87 2.34 -11.07
CA THR A 185 -6.63 3.59 -11.28
C THR A 185 -5.93 4.78 -10.65
N LEU A 186 -6.01 4.93 -9.33
CA LEU A 186 -5.52 6.10 -8.62
C LEU A 186 -4.00 6.27 -8.77
N LYS A 187 -3.21 5.22 -8.46
CA LYS A 187 -1.75 5.27 -8.58
C LYS A 187 -1.30 5.44 -10.02
N LEU A 188 -1.94 4.74 -10.97
CA LEU A 188 -1.66 4.89 -12.40
C LEU A 188 -1.77 6.37 -12.83
N GLY A 189 -2.88 7.02 -12.47
CA GLY A 189 -3.08 8.44 -12.78
C GLY A 189 -2.08 9.37 -12.07
N LYS A 190 -1.74 9.07 -10.81
CA LYS A 190 -0.77 9.85 -10.03
C LYS A 190 0.63 9.74 -10.61
N TYR A 191 1.11 8.54 -10.91
CA TYR A 191 2.44 8.33 -11.50
C TYR A 191 2.57 8.99 -12.87
N ALA A 192 1.55 8.87 -13.71
CA ALA A 192 1.51 9.54 -15.02
C ALA A 192 1.55 11.07 -14.87
N ALA A 193 0.71 11.65 -14.00
CA ALA A 193 0.62 13.10 -13.80
C ALA A 193 1.91 13.69 -13.18
N ALA A 194 2.59 12.94 -12.32
CA ALA A 194 3.82 13.38 -11.68
C ALA A 194 5.05 13.32 -12.61
N GLY A 195 4.96 12.66 -13.76
CA GLY A 195 6.07 12.52 -14.70
C GLY A 195 6.99 11.32 -14.45
N VAL A 196 6.47 10.26 -13.82
CA VAL A 196 7.12 8.94 -13.86
C VAL A 196 7.21 8.52 -15.34
N ARG A 197 8.34 7.98 -15.75
CA ARG A 197 8.55 7.61 -17.17
C ARG A 197 7.92 6.26 -17.49
N GLU A 198 8.03 5.31 -16.58
CA GLU A 198 7.54 3.95 -16.78
C GLU A 198 6.93 3.38 -15.49
N TYR A 199 5.75 2.76 -15.60
CA TYR A 199 5.03 2.15 -14.48
C TYR A 199 4.62 0.72 -14.82
N TRP A 200 5.06 -0.24 -14.01
CA TRP A 200 4.70 -1.64 -14.16
C TRP A 200 3.77 -2.10 -13.05
N ILE A 201 2.67 -2.74 -13.47
CA ILE A 201 1.75 -3.41 -12.56
C ILE A 201 1.91 -4.91 -12.74
N VAL A 202 2.48 -5.58 -11.76
CA VAL A 202 2.60 -7.03 -11.69
C VAL A 202 1.37 -7.58 -10.99
N ASP A 203 0.59 -8.40 -11.68
CA ASP A 203 -0.66 -8.99 -11.18
C ASP A 203 -0.54 -10.52 -11.09
N PRO A 204 -0.09 -11.06 -9.93
CA PRO A 204 0.10 -12.49 -9.75
C PRO A 204 -1.20 -13.30 -9.84
N LEU A 205 -2.35 -12.66 -9.56
CA LEU A 205 -3.67 -13.31 -9.63
C LEU A 205 -4.13 -13.53 -11.07
N LYS A 206 -3.63 -12.71 -11.99
CA LYS A 206 -3.93 -12.79 -13.42
C LYS A 206 -2.75 -13.30 -14.24
N ASN A 207 -1.65 -13.64 -13.57
CA ASN A 207 -0.40 -14.10 -14.19
C ASN A 207 0.07 -13.16 -15.31
N ARG A 208 0.13 -11.86 -15.03
CA ARG A 208 0.47 -10.85 -16.04
C ARG A 208 1.18 -9.63 -15.48
N ILE A 209 1.91 -8.96 -16.34
CA ILE A 209 2.54 -7.65 -16.12
C ILE A 209 1.92 -6.67 -17.10
N MET A 210 1.45 -5.54 -16.60
CA MET A 210 1.01 -4.39 -17.41
C MET A 210 2.12 -3.37 -17.41
N VAL A 211 2.61 -3.01 -18.58
CA VAL A 211 3.68 -2.03 -18.78
C VAL A 211 3.08 -0.74 -19.33
N TYR A 212 3.19 0.33 -18.57
CA TYR A 212 2.81 1.69 -18.97
C TYR A 212 4.09 2.50 -19.18
N ASN A 213 4.26 3.04 -20.39
CA ASN A 213 5.32 3.99 -20.72
C ASN A 213 4.67 5.35 -21.01
N PHE A 214 4.88 6.31 -20.12
CA PHE A 214 4.25 7.62 -20.21
C PHE A 214 5.00 8.61 -21.11
N GLU A 215 6.23 8.28 -21.54
CA GLU A 215 6.98 9.06 -22.53
C GLU A 215 6.62 8.66 -23.99
N ALA A 216 6.10 7.45 -24.17
CA ALA A 216 5.70 6.99 -25.50
C ALA A 216 4.39 7.70 -25.93
N ASP A 217 4.31 8.12 -27.19
CA ASP A 217 3.08 8.71 -27.77
C ASP A 217 2.04 7.59 -28.06
N VAL A 218 1.63 6.91 -26.97
CA VAL A 218 0.63 5.83 -27.00
C VAL A 218 -0.62 6.28 -26.27
N ARG A 219 -1.79 6.06 -26.83
CA ARG A 219 -3.05 6.29 -26.13
C ARG A 219 -3.04 5.54 -24.80
N ASP A 220 -3.34 6.25 -23.72
CA ASP A 220 -3.40 5.72 -22.35
C ASP A 220 -2.05 5.21 -21.78
N GLY A 221 -0.91 5.40 -22.47
CA GLY A 221 0.43 5.00 -22.02
C GLY A 221 0.66 3.49 -21.92
N LEU A 222 -0.34 2.63 -22.17
CA LEU A 222 -0.17 1.18 -22.11
C LEU A 222 0.69 0.69 -23.27
N GLN A 223 1.94 0.29 -22.96
CA GLN A 223 2.89 -0.24 -23.94
C GLN A 223 2.67 -1.74 -24.22
N GLY A 224 2.34 -2.53 -23.20
CA GLY A 224 2.16 -3.97 -23.37
C GLY A 224 1.58 -4.69 -22.18
N VAL A 225 1.18 -5.94 -22.44
CA VAL A 225 0.73 -6.90 -21.43
C VAL A 225 1.54 -8.18 -21.64
N TYR A 226 2.26 -8.61 -20.61
CA TYR A 226 3.13 -9.76 -20.64
C TYR A 226 2.66 -10.82 -19.64
N THR A 227 2.99 -12.08 -19.90
CA THR A 227 2.78 -13.18 -18.94
C THR A 227 3.89 -13.14 -17.89
N LEU A 228 3.52 -13.36 -16.63
CA LEU A 228 4.44 -13.38 -15.49
C LEU A 228 5.28 -14.66 -15.50
#